data_ce4f072352da98d94a36427f3eb1b504
#
_entry.id   ce4f072352da98d94a36427f3eb1b504
#
_cell.length_a   1.000
_cell.length_b   1.000
_cell.length_c   1.000
_cell.angle_alpha   90.00
_cell.angle_beta   90.00
_cell.angle_gamma   90.00
#
_symmetry.space_group_name_H-M   'P 1'
#
loop_
_entity.id
_entity.type
_entity.pdbx_description
1 polymer ?
#
loop_
_entity_poly.entity_id
_entity_poly.type
_entity_poly.pdbx_seq_one_letter_code
_entity_poly.pdbx_strand_id
1 'polypeptide(L)'
;MVRYNSRIMEYFAAAVALSLLIWLLSALYRLNLSRSIKKHAESRLKTQKNQSGKVEFVRCPMCNTPLAKGEELASRIFRPMNTPDQRMNVMGCPHCYPHPQSGVQRHCPVCGKKLLPEAYLIARLFNRSDTKKHVMIMGCTNCMKR
;
A
#
# COMPACT_ATOMS: atom_id res chain seq x y z
N MET A 1 11.75 -20.98 -65.12
CA MET A 1 11.50 -21.47 -63.73
C MET A 1 12.06 -20.61 -62.61
N VAL A 2 13.01 -19.70 -62.83
CA VAL A 2 13.69 -18.89 -61.77
C VAL A 2 12.83 -17.75 -61.20
N ARG A 3 11.93 -17.15 -61.98
CA ARG A 3 11.08 -15.99 -61.53
C ARG A 3 9.97 -16.37 -60.53
N TYR A 4 9.53 -17.60 -60.50
CA TYR A 4 8.48 -18.05 -59.56
C TYR A 4 9.02 -18.17 -58.13
N ASN A 5 10.27 -18.55 -57.99
CA ASN A 5 10.92 -18.73 -56.67
C ASN A 5 11.23 -17.38 -55.97
N SER A 6 11.49 -16.32 -56.75
CA SER A 6 11.75 -14.97 -56.22
C SER A 6 10.50 -14.37 -55.54
N ARG A 7 9.33 -14.47 -56.16
CA ARG A 7 8.09 -13.95 -55.60
C ARG A 7 7.65 -14.67 -54.32
N ILE A 8 7.88 -15.98 -54.25
CA ILE A 8 7.56 -16.74 -53.04
C ILE A 8 8.44 -16.29 -51.87
N MET A 9 9.72 -16.04 -52.10
CA MET A 9 10.65 -15.51 -51.09
C MET A 9 10.25 -14.13 -50.59
N GLU A 10 9.77 -13.24 -51.47
CA GLU A 10 9.27 -11.92 -51.10
C GLU A 10 8.02 -12.01 -50.20
N TYR A 11 7.09 -12.90 -50.51
CA TYR A 11 5.90 -13.12 -49.66
C TYR A 11 6.27 -13.72 -48.29
N PHE A 12 7.23 -14.64 -48.24
CA PHE A 12 7.73 -15.19 -46.97
C PHE A 12 8.40 -14.08 -46.11
N ALA A 13 9.24 -13.25 -46.70
CA ALA A 13 9.87 -12.15 -46.01
C ALA A 13 8.85 -11.14 -45.48
N ALA A 14 7.84 -10.81 -46.28
CA ALA A 14 6.76 -9.93 -45.88
C ALA A 14 5.93 -10.53 -44.70
N ALA A 15 5.60 -11.82 -44.75
CA ALA A 15 4.87 -12.51 -43.71
C ALA A 15 5.64 -12.55 -42.38
N VAL A 16 6.96 -12.81 -42.45
CA VAL A 16 7.83 -12.77 -41.27
C VAL A 16 7.91 -11.35 -40.69
N ALA A 17 8.09 -10.33 -41.53
CA ALA A 17 8.11 -8.94 -41.07
C ALA A 17 6.79 -8.54 -40.39
N LEU A 18 5.65 -8.95 -40.95
CA LEU A 18 4.33 -8.66 -40.42
C LEU A 18 4.08 -9.36 -39.09
N SER A 19 4.51 -10.60 -38.95
CA SER A 19 4.43 -11.36 -37.70
C SER A 19 5.29 -10.75 -36.58
N LEU A 20 6.51 -10.29 -36.89
CA LEU A 20 7.37 -9.57 -35.95
C LEU A 20 6.75 -8.24 -35.50
N LEU A 21 6.13 -7.53 -36.44
CA LEU A 21 5.47 -6.25 -36.15
C LEU A 21 4.27 -6.43 -35.23
N ILE A 22 3.44 -7.45 -35.46
CA ILE A 22 2.32 -7.82 -34.57
C ILE A 22 2.84 -8.22 -33.19
N TRP A 23 3.92 -9.00 -33.13
CA TRP A 23 4.52 -9.40 -31.85
C TRP A 23 5.05 -8.20 -31.07
N LEU A 24 5.77 -7.29 -31.73
CA LEU A 24 6.26 -6.03 -31.12
C LEU A 24 5.10 -5.16 -30.60
N LEU A 25 4.06 -4.96 -31.40
CA LEU A 25 2.88 -4.20 -30.98
C LEU A 25 2.19 -4.84 -29.78
N SER A 26 2.05 -6.16 -29.78
CA SER A 26 1.45 -6.88 -28.63
C SER A 26 2.30 -6.76 -27.37
N ALA A 27 3.62 -6.82 -27.50
CA ALA A 27 4.55 -6.62 -26.38
C ALA A 27 4.46 -5.20 -25.79
N LEU A 28 4.45 -4.18 -26.66
CA LEU A 28 4.28 -2.78 -26.25
C LEU A 28 2.92 -2.53 -25.60
N TYR A 29 1.87 -3.12 -26.13
CA TYR A 29 0.53 -3.03 -25.55
C TYR A 29 0.48 -3.63 -24.13
N ARG A 30 1.06 -4.82 -23.94
CA ARG A 30 1.16 -5.47 -22.62
C ARG A 30 1.94 -4.64 -21.60
N LEU A 31 3.06 -4.05 -22.02
CA LEU A 31 3.88 -3.16 -21.16
C LEU A 31 3.10 -1.90 -20.78
N ASN A 32 2.38 -1.32 -21.71
CA ASN A 32 1.60 -0.10 -21.48
C ASN A 32 0.41 -0.37 -20.55
N LEU A 33 -0.27 -1.50 -20.75
CA LEU A 33 -1.38 -1.94 -19.89
C LEU A 33 -0.91 -2.17 -18.44
N SER A 34 0.22 -2.85 -18.25
CA SER A 34 0.77 -3.11 -16.91
C SER A 34 1.17 -1.82 -16.19
N ARG A 35 1.71 -0.83 -16.92
CA ARG A 35 2.03 0.51 -16.37
C ARG A 35 0.77 1.29 -15.97
N SER A 36 -0.28 1.20 -16.79
CA SER A 36 -1.57 1.84 -16.49
C SER A 36 -2.21 1.26 -15.25
N ILE A 37 -2.25 -0.07 -15.12
CA ILE A 37 -2.80 -0.76 -13.94
C ILE A 37 -2.04 -0.36 -12.67
N LYS A 38 -0.70 -0.32 -12.72
CA LYS A 38 0.13 0.14 -11.59
C LYS A 38 -0.20 1.57 -11.17
N LYS A 39 -0.26 2.50 -12.13
CA LYS A 39 -0.61 3.91 -11.85
C LYS A 39 -1.99 4.04 -11.21
N HIS A 40 -2.98 3.31 -11.70
CA HIS A 40 -4.33 3.32 -11.12
C HIS A 40 -4.37 2.70 -9.72
N ALA A 41 -3.63 1.64 -9.45
CA ALA A 41 -3.51 1.06 -8.12
C ALA A 41 -2.85 2.04 -7.13
N GLU A 42 -1.74 2.68 -7.51
CA GLU A 42 -1.06 3.69 -6.69
C GLU A 42 -1.91 4.95 -6.44
N SER A 43 -2.72 5.39 -7.41
CA SER A 43 -3.60 6.55 -7.25
C SER A 43 -4.72 6.34 -6.22
N ARG A 44 -5.05 5.09 -5.90
CA ARG A 44 -6.02 4.72 -4.87
C ARG A 44 -5.43 4.73 -3.47
N LEU A 45 -4.11 4.72 -3.34
CA LEU A 45 -3.45 4.70 -2.04
C LEU A 45 -3.49 6.08 -1.36
N LYS A 46 -3.59 6.05 -0.04
CA LYS A 46 -3.55 7.25 0.81
C LYS A 46 -2.11 7.73 0.92
N THR A 47 -1.86 8.99 0.58
CA THR A 47 -0.52 9.59 0.63
C THR A 47 -0.49 10.74 1.61
N GLN A 48 0.68 10.98 2.22
CA GLN A 48 0.96 12.14 3.05
C GLN A 48 2.33 12.72 2.71
N LYS A 49 2.49 14.03 2.93
CA LYS A 49 3.81 14.68 2.84
C LYS A 49 4.51 14.54 4.19
N ASN A 50 5.74 14.06 4.19
CA ASN A 50 6.58 14.06 5.38
C ASN A 50 7.17 15.47 5.62
N GLN A 51 7.93 15.63 6.71
CA GLN A 51 8.53 16.92 7.08
C GLN A 51 9.48 17.48 6.01
N SER A 52 10.07 16.62 5.17
CA SER A 52 10.93 17.01 4.04
C SER A 52 10.16 17.30 2.75
N GLY A 53 8.83 17.34 2.79
CA GLY A 53 7.97 17.60 1.62
C GLY A 53 7.80 16.43 0.65
N LYS A 54 8.47 15.29 0.89
CA LYS A 54 8.37 14.07 0.08
C LYS A 54 7.02 13.38 0.31
N VAL A 55 6.38 12.96 -0.77
CA VAL A 55 5.12 12.22 -0.71
C VAL A 55 5.39 10.76 -0.40
N GLU A 56 4.79 10.26 0.67
CA GLU A 56 4.90 8.86 1.10
C GLU A 56 3.51 8.25 1.29
N PHE A 57 3.41 6.94 1.10
CA PHE A 57 2.18 6.21 1.35
C PHE A 57 1.93 6.08 2.86
N VAL A 58 0.70 6.36 3.27
CA VAL A 58 0.26 6.12 4.65
C VAL A 58 0.18 4.61 4.86
N ARG A 59 0.92 4.10 5.84
CA ARG A 59 0.98 2.68 6.16
C ARG A 59 0.42 2.39 7.53
N CYS A 60 -0.13 1.19 7.69
CA CYS A 60 -0.55 0.70 9.00
C CYS A 60 0.68 0.49 9.90
N PRO A 61 0.73 1.04 11.12
CA PRO A 61 1.87 0.88 12.03
C PRO A 61 2.07 -0.55 12.54
N MET A 62 1.07 -1.42 12.39
CA MET A 62 1.14 -2.81 12.88
C MET A 62 1.54 -3.81 11.80
N CYS A 63 0.99 -3.69 10.58
CA CYS A 63 1.22 -4.67 9.51
C CYS A 63 1.99 -4.09 8.32
N ASN A 64 2.30 -2.79 8.35
CA ASN A 64 3.00 -2.06 7.32
C ASN A 64 2.31 -2.04 5.93
N THR A 65 1.07 -2.52 5.84
CA THR A 65 0.28 -2.47 4.59
C THR A 65 -0.07 -1.02 4.27
N PRO A 66 0.10 -0.57 3.02
CA PRO A 66 -0.34 0.75 2.59
C PRO A 66 -1.87 0.83 2.62
N LEU A 67 -2.40 1.97 3.09
CA LEU A 67 -3.83 2.20 3.21
C LEU A 67 -4.38 2.83 1.93
N ALA A 68 -5.55 2.37 1.49
CA ALA A 68 -6.28 3.00 0.41
C ALA A 68 -6.99 4.29 0.89
N LYS A 69 -7.38 5.14 -0.05
CA LYS A 69 -8.21 6.31 0.24
C LYS A 69 -9.54 5.87 0.83
N GLY A 70 -9.91 6.42 1.99
CA GLY A 70 -11.11 6.02 2.73
C GLY A 70 -10.89 4.92 3.78
N GLU A 71 -9.76 4.20 3.74
CA GLU A 71 -9.42 3.27 4.80
C GLU A 71 -8.85 4.00 6.02
N GLU A 72 -9.30 3.59 7.20
CA GLU A 72 -8.87 4.15 8.48
C GLU A 72 -8.44 3.06 9.45
N LEU A 73 -7.63 3.46 10.42
CA LEU A 73 -7.23 2.57 11.51
C LEU A 73 -8.36 2.44 12.53
N ALA A 74 -8.74 1.22 12.86
CA ALA A 74 -9.62 0.96 13.98
C ALA A 74 -8.92 1.39 15.28
N SER A 75 -9.51 2.36 15.97
CA SER A 75 -8.96 2.93 17.19
C SER A 75 -10.06 3.23 18.21
N ARG A 76 -9.69 3.23 19.50
CA ARG A 76 -10.59 3.60 20.61
C ARG A 76 -9.94 4.67 21.46
N ILE A 77 -10.63 5.77 21.65
CA ILE A 77 -10.26 6.88 22.54
C ILE A 77 -11.07 6.76 23.84
N PHE A 78 -10.43 6.99 24.99
CA PHE A 78 -11.05 6.74 26.30
C PHE A 78 -11.66 7.96 26.97
N ARG A 79 -11.42 9.16 26.43
CA ARG A 79 -11.96 10.42 26.98
C ARG A 79 -12.53 11.31 25.88
N PRO A 80 -13.43 12.26 26.23
CA PRO A 80 -13.97 13.21 25.26
C PRO A 80 -12.87 14.03 24.56
N MET A 81 -13.15 14.48 23.36
CA MET A 81 -12.19 15.11 22.43
C MET A 81 -11.63 16.46 22.88
N ASN A 82 -12.05 17.00 24.02
CA ASN A 82 -11.69 18.35 24.48
C ASN A 82 -10.41 18.42 25.32
N THR A 83 -9.77 17.29 25.58
CA THR A 83 -8.48 17.28 26.31
C THR A 83 -7.32 17.28 25.31
N PRO A 84 -6.27 18.10 25.56
CA PRO A 84 -5.13 18.25 24.63
C PRO A 84 -4.31 16.96 24.47
N ASP A 85 -4.37 16.05 25.44
CA ASP A 85 -3.61 14.81 25.48
C ASP A 85 -4.53 13.66 25.93
N GLN A 86 -4.73 12.69 25.05
CA GLN A 86 -5.64 11.58 25.29
C GLN A 86 -4.97 10.24 25.04
N ARG A 87 -5.25 9.29 25.90
CA ARG A 87 -4.86 7.89 25.67
C ARG A 87 -5.78 7.26 24.64
N MET A 88 -5.20 6.55 23.68
CA MET A 88 -5.94 5.79 22.69
C MET A 88 -5.34 4.41 22.48
N ASN A 89 -6.17 3.47 22.10
CA ASN A 89 -5.76 2.15 21.63
C ASN A 89 -5.93 2.07 20.13
N VAL A 90 -4.93 1.54 19.42
CA VAL A 90 -4.98 1.29 17.98
C VAL A 90 -5.03 -0.22 17.77
N MET A 91 -6.10 -0.71 17.15
CA MET A 91 -6.35 -2.13 16.94
C MET A 91 -5.81 -2.64 15.62
N GLY A 92 -5.76 -1.81 14.59
CA GLY A 92 -5.21 -2.16 13.29
C GLY A 92 -5.96 -1.51 12.13
N CYS A 93 -5.60 -1.86 10.91
CA CYS A 93 -6.28 -1.47 9.68
C CYS A 93 -7.22 -2.60 9.20
N PRO A 94 -8.08 -2.36 8.20
CA PRO A 94 -8.97 -3.40 7.67
C PRO A 94 -8.26 -4.67 7.15
N HIS A 95 -6.97 -4.58 6.80
CA HIS A 95 -6.17 -5.72 6.36
C HIS A 95 -5.68 -6.62 7.50
N CYS A 96 -5.56 -6.07 8.72
CA CYS A 96 -5.00 -6.81 9.87
C CYS A 96 -5.94 -6.90 11.08
N TYR A 97 -7.10 -6.27 11.03
CA TYR A 97 -8.10 -6.28 12.11
C TYR A 97 -9.52 -6.10 11.52
N PRO A 98 -10.56 -6.81 12.02
CA PRO A 98 -10.51 -7.80 13.10
C PRO A 98 -9.90 -9.15 12.68
N HIS A 99 -9.97 -9.50 11.40
CA HIS A 99 -9.44 -10.76 10.86
C HIS A 99 -8.27 -10.47 9.93
N PRO A 100 -7.03 -10.86 10.31
CA PRO A 100 -5.88 -10.66 9.45
C PRO A 100 -6.05 -11.39 8.11
N GLN A 101 -5.78 -10.69 7.01
CA GLN A 101 -5.74 -11.29 5.68
C GLN A 101 -4.58 -12.30 5.57
N SER A 102 -4.71 -13.27 4.67
CA SER A 102 -3.68 -14.27 4.43
C SER A 102 -2.32 -13.61 4.13
N GLY A 103 -1.29 -14.03 4.86
CA GLY A 103 0.07 -13.49 4.73
C GLY A 103 0.34 -12.18 5.50
N VAL A 104 -0.67 -11.52 6.07
CA VAL A 104 -0.49 -10.29 6.84
C VAL A 104 -0.12 -10.62 8.29
N GLN A 105 1.05 -10.19 8.72
CA GLN A 105 1.52 -10.34 10.09
C GLN A 105 1.50 -9.00 10.82
N ARG A 106 1.15 -9.04 12.10
CA ARG A 106 1.06 -7.87 12.98
C ARG A 106 2.27 -7.82 13.90
N HIS A 107 2.97 -6.70 13.94
CA HIS A 107 4.13 -6.45 14.79
C HIS A 107 3.99 -5.14 15.56
N CYS A 108 4.59 -5.08 16.71
CA CYS A 108 4.69 -3.83 17.45
C CYS A 108 5.84 -2.98 16.88
N PRO A 109 5.61 -1.72 16.47
CA PRO A 109 6.67 -0.88 15.92
C PRO A 109 7.71 -0.46 16.96
N VAL A 110 7.41 -0.61 18.27
CA VAL A 110 8.31 -0.22 19.38
C VAL A 110 9.19 -1.38 19.82
N CYS A 111 8.62 -2.58 20.03
CA CYS A 111 9.39 -3.72 20.53
C CYS A 111 9.65 -4.82 19.49
N GLY A 112 9.15 -4.67 18.25
CA GLY A 112 9.34 -5.61 17.16
C GLY A 112 8.61 -6.95 17.29
N LYS A 113 8.03 -7.26 18.45
CA LYS A 113 7.38 -8.56 18.71
C LYS A 113 6.11 -8.72 17.89
N LYS A 114 5.84 -9.96 17.45
CA LYS A 114 4.60 -10.34 16.80
C LYS A 114 3.41 -10.17 17.75
N LEU A 115 2.33 -9.59 17.24
CA LEU A 115 1.11 -9.32 18.01
C LEU A 115 0.04 -10.36 17.69
N LEU A 116 -0.61 -10.86 18.75
CA LEU A 116 -1.79 -11.69 18.65
C LEU A 116 -2.99 -10.86 18.11
N PRO A 117 -4.04 -11.51 17.58
CA PRO A 117 -5.22 -10.81 17.05
C PRO A 117 -5.87 -9.85 18.06
N GLU A 118 -5.88 -10.22 19.35
CA GLU A 118 -6.49 -9.44 20.44
C GLU A 118 -5.58 -8.31 20.95
N ALA A 119 -4.28 -8.35 20.63
CA ALA A 119 -3.34 -7.34 21.08
C ALA A 119 -3.52 -6.02 20.31
N TYR A 120 -3.31 -4.90 20.99
CA TYR A 120 -3.42 -3.57 20.41
C TYR A 120 -2.22 -2.71 20.79
N LEU A 121 -2.04 -1.62 20.06
CA LEU A 121 -1.04 -0.61 20.39
C LEU A 121 -1.66 0.43 21.34
N ILE A 122 -0.85 0.84 22.29
CA ILE A 122 -1.15 1.92 23.21
C ILE A 122 -0.50 3.18 22.66
N ALA A 123 -1.29 4.22 22.46
CA ALA A 123 -0.85 5.48 21.88
C ALA A 123 -1.40 6.67 22.66
N ARG A 124 -0.81 7.84 22.45
CA ARG A 124 -1.30 9.14 22.90
C ARG A 124 -1.69 9.98 21.70
N LEU A 125 -2.88 10.54 21.74
CA LEU A 125 -3.39 11.50 20.77
C LEU A 125 -3.22 12.91 21.34
N PHE A 126 -2.41 13.71 20.64
CA PHE A 126 -2.24 15.13 20.94
C PHE A 126 -3.19 15.94 20.06
N ASN A 127 -4.15 16.59 20.69
CA ASN A 127 -5.16 17.41 20.03
C ASN A 127 -4.77 18.89 20.22
N ARG A 128 -4.01 19.45 19.27
CA ARG A 128 -3.67 20.87 19.27
C ARG A 128 -4.71 21.64 18.47
N SER A 129 -5.14 22.79 18.99
CA SER A 129 -6.16 23.64 18.35
C SER A 129 -5.77 24.12 16.94
N ASP A 130 -4.47 24.32 16.70
CA ASP A 130 -3.96 24.99 15.50
C ASP A 130 -3.37 24.05 14.46
N THR A 131 -3.26 22.75 14.75
CA THR A 131 -2.51 21.81 13.90
C THR A 131 -3.21 20.47 13.73
N LYS A 132 -2.69 19.70 12.79
CA LYS A 132 -3.11 18.31 12.59
C LYS A 132 -2.92 17.48 13.86
N LYS A 133 -3.91 16.67 14.18
CA LYS A 133 -3.84 15.70 15.27
C LYS A 133 -2.58 14.85 15.14
N HIS A 134 -1.81 14.74 16.20
CA HIS A 134 -0.60 13.94 16.25
C HIS A 134 -0.79 12.71 17.12
N VAL A 135 -0.43 11.54 16.63
CA VAL A 135 -0.51 10.28 17.39
C VAL A 135 0.88 9.76 17.63
N MET A 136 1.20 9.55 18.91
CA MET A 136 2.46 8.93 19.34
C MET A 136 2.20 7.52 19.84
N ILE A 137 2.83 6.52 19.22
CA ILE A 137 2.73 5.13 19.68
C ILE A 137 3.73 4.90 20.81
N MET A 138 3.22 4.47 21.97
CA MET A 138 4.01 4.21 23.17
C MET A 138 4.50 2.75 23.24
N GLY A 139 3.74 1.82 22.69
CA GLY A 139 4.05 0.40 22.72
C GLY A 139 2.82 -0.45 22.45
N CYS A 140 2.90 -1.73 22.84
CA CYS A 140 1.78 -2.66 22.74
C CYS A 140 1.42 -3.24 24.11
N THR A 141 0.30 -3.95 24.18
CA THR A 141 -0.16 -4.65 25.39
C THR A 141 0.89 -5.56 26.02
N ASN A 142 1.86 -6.06 25.24
CA ASN A 142 2.91 -6.96 25.72
C ASN A 142 4.13 -6.21 26.30
N CYS A 143 4.54 -5.10 25.69
CA CYS A 143 5.72 -4.35 26.15
C CYS A 143 5.39 -3.26 27.18
N MET A 144 4.12 -2.85 27.30
CA MET A 144 3.67 -1.85 28.29
C MET A 144 3.13 -2.46 29.60
N LYS A 145 3.16 -3.78 29.73
CA LYS A 145 2.81 -4.50 30.99
C LYS A 145 3.93 -4.55 32.02
N ARG A 146 5.02 -3.82 31.77
CA ARG A 146 6.14 -3.71 32.74
C ARG A 146 5.98 -2.52 33.65
#